data_036f6c3e0502e0b4e227399286727381
#
_entry.id   036f6c3e0502e0b4e227399286727381
#
_cell.length_a   1.000
_cell.length_b   1.000
_cell.length_c   1.000
_cell.angle_alpha   90.00
_cell.angle_beta   90.00
_cell.angle_gamma   90.00
#
_symmetry.space_group_name_H-M   'P 1'
#
loop_
_entity.id
_entity.type
_entity.pdbx_description
1 polymer ?
#
loop_
_entity_poly.entity_id
_entity_poly.type
_entity_poly.pdbx_seq_one_letter_code
_entity_poly.pdbx_strand_id
1 'polypeptide(L)'
;PSSFKDYIRIICAKEGGTGASVSDSINALGNHLGREHLTINYLADNYILSFYHDIPFEDGSGTDFRSFPDGTYCFYYGSKKKDQWITDVIYEFYYTKYQSGSRHDRPATPEEMEKQDPNSHFYGRKILGGCDNYFNNGEYRSGWTLYERVIGSPFMTPGLSGGITRIINNRVIAHHIGMKGMAWQTTPYKLMLSYSRNYGIYGSPMK
;
A
#
# COMPACT_ATOMS: atom_id res chain seq x y z
N PRO A 1 -5.75 24.64 -11.23
CA PRO A 1 -4.38 25.18 -11.26
C PRO A 1 -3.70 24.74 -12.56
N SER A 2 -3.10 25.68 -13.28
CA SER A 2 -2.52 25.40 -14.61
C SER A 2 -1.15 26.06 -14.80
N SER A 3 -0.48 26.42 -13.71
CA SER A 3 0.83 27.04 -13.75
C SER A 3 1.95 25.99 -13.76
N PHE A 4 3.13 26.37 -14.29
CA PHE A 4 4.32 25.53 -14.20
C PHE A 4 4.68 25.17 -12.74
N LYS A 5 4.38 26.08 -11.79
CA LYS A 5 4.57 25.83 -10.37
C LYS A 5 3.66 24.69 -9.86
N ASP A 6 2.43 24.62 -10.35
CA ASP A 6 1.51 23.52 -10.00
C ASP A 6 1.96 22.20 -10.61
N TYR A 7 2.51 22.22 -11.82
CA TYR A 7 3.12 21.05 -12.43
C TYR A 7 4.27 20.49 -11.57
N ILE A 8 5.15 21.35 -11.06
CA ILE A 8 6.23 20.91 -10.16
C ILE A 8 5.66 20.40 -8.82
N ARG A 9 4.58 21.01 -8.31
CA ARG A 9 3.90 20.49 -7.11
C ARG A 9 3.34 19.09 -7.31
N ILE A 10 2.74 18.82 -8.47
CA ILE A 10 2.25 17.48 -8.83
C ILE A 10 3.41 16.48 -8.82
N ILE A 11 4.53 16.78 -9.50
CA ILE A 11 5.69 15.89 -9.54
C ILE A 11 6.25 15.59 -8.15
N CYS A 12 6.25 16.60 -7.26
CA CYS A 12 6.81 16.51 -5.91
C CYS A 12 5.77 16.08 -4.85
N ALA A 13 4.56 15.67 -5.25
CA ALA A 13 3.47 15.32 -4.34
C ALA A 13 3.22 16.39 -3.25
N LYS A 14 3.25 17.66 -3.62
CA LYS A 14 3.03 18.81 -2.72
C LYS A 14 1.60 19.31 -2.80
N GLU A 15 1.15 19.93 -1.72
CA GLU A 15 -0.15 20.59 -1.62
C GLU A 15 -0.39 21.60 -2.74
N GLY A 16 -1.63 21.73 -3.16
CA GLY A 16 -2.06 22.73 -4.14
C GLY A 16 -1.88 24.15 -3.63
N GLY A 17 -1.63 25.08 -4.58
CA GLY A 17 -1.53 26.49 -4.26
C GLY A 17 -2.88 27.21 -4.26
N THR A 18 -2.83 28.54 -4.27
CA THR A 18 -3.99 29.41 -4.40
C THR A 18 -4.83 29.02 -5.62
N GLY A 19 -6.11 28.73 -5.42
CA GLY A 19 -7.04 28.28 -6.48
C GLY A 19 -7.13 26.77 -6.67
N ALA A 20 -6.45 25.98 -5.85
CA ALA A 20 -6.67 24.54 -5.76
C ALA A 20 -8.01 24.22 -5.07
N SER A 21 -8.54 23.01 -5.28
CA SER A 21 -9.70 22.53 -4.52
C SER A 21 -9.34 22.45 -3.02
N VAL A 22 -10.34 22.36 -2.15
CA VAL A 22 -10.10 22.18 -0.71
C VAL A 22 -9.32 20.90 -0.45
N SER A 23 -9.65 19.83 -1.17
CA SER A 23 -8.93 18.56 -1.06
C SER A 23 -7.47 18.69 -1.49
N ASP A 24 -7.21 19.27 -2.66
CA ASP A 24 -5.86 19.48 -3.18
C ASP A 24 -5.03 20.49 -2.37
N SER A 25 -5.66 21.33 -1.60
CA SER A 25 -4.97 22.28 -0.71
C SER A 25 -4.55 21.68 0.63
N ILE A 26 -5.11 20.51 0.97
CA ILE A 26 -4.83 19.78 2.21
C ILE A 26 -3.97 18.54 1.92
N ASN A 27 -4.22 17.91 0.77
CA ASN A 27 -3.50 16.73 0.28
C ASN A 27 -2.54 17.13 -0.86
N ALA A 28 -1.81 16.15 -1.38
CA ALA A 28 -1.00 16.36 -2.57
C ALA A 28 -1.87 16.73 -3.78
N LEU A 29 -1.43 17.71 -4.57
CA LEU A 29 -2.10 18.12 -5.80
C LEU A 29 -2.03 16.98 -6.83
N GLY A 30 -3.19 16.47 -7.22
CA GLY A 30 -3.31 15.30 -8.09
C GLY A 30 -3.42 13.97 -7.33
N ASN A 31 -3.65 12.87 -8.05
CA ASN A 31 -3.76 11.53 -7.46
C ASN A 31 -2.42 10.81 -7.56
N HIS A 32 -1.74 10.65 -6.45
CA HIS A 32 -0.42 10.03 -6.38
C HIS A 32 -0.55 8.60 -5.85
N LEU A 33 -0.67 7.64 -6.76
CA LEU A 33 -0.59 6.23 -6.41
C LEU A 33 0.83 5.75 -6.62
N GLY A 34 1.44 5.23 -5.57
CA GLY A 34 2.81 4.75 -5.66
C GLY A 34 3.12 3.65 -4.66
N ARG A 35 4.35 3.17 -4.76
CA ARG A 35 4.88 2.16 -3.85
C ARG A 35 6.33 2.47 -3.54
N GLU A 36 6.68 2.38 -2.28
CA GLU A 36 8.07 2.33 -1.85
C GLU A 36 8.50 0.88 -1.79
N HIS A 37 9.59 0.55 -2.47
CA HIS A 37 10.07 -0.82 -2.61
C HIS A 37 11.50 -0.94 -2.11
N LEU A 38 11.67 -1.72 -1.04
CA LEU A 38 12.98 -2.10 -0.52
C LEU A 38 13.27 -3.54 -0.91
N THR A 39 14.42 -3.79 -1.54
CA THR A 39 14.89 -5.13 -1.84
C THR A 39 16.29 -5.36 -1.28
N ILE A 40 16.48 -6.48 -0.61
CA ILE A 40 17.78 -6.96 -0.12
C ILE A 40 18.05 -8.32 -0.72
N ASN A 41 19.17 -8.48 -1.42
CA ASN A 41 19.58 -9.73 -2.03
C ASN A 41 20.89 -10.23 -1.40
N TYR A 42 20.89 -11.49 -1.00
CA TYR A 42 22.10 -12.21 -0.62
C TYR A 42 22.43 -13.25 -1.71
N LEU A 43 23.59 -13.08 -2.33
CA LEU A 43 24.06 -13.90 -3.44
C LEU A 43 25.13 -14.87 -2.95
N ALA A 44 24.77 -16.13 -2.76
CA ALA A 44 25.70 -17.22 -2.45
C ALA A 44 26.14 -17.95 -3.74
N ASP A 45 27.14 -18.82 -3.65
CA ASP A 45 27.61 -19.59 -4.81
C ASP A 45 26.52 -20.49 -5.41
N ASN A 46 25.71 -21.11 -4.59
CA ASN A 46 24.73 -22.11 -4.99
C ASN A 46 23.27 -21.64 -4.93
N TYR A 47 22.98 -20.51 -4.29
CA TYR A 47 21.60 -20.00 -4.13
C TYR A 47 21.56 -18.48 -4.02
N ILE A 48 20.37 -17.96 -4.10
CA ILE A 48 20.02 -16.56 -3.86
C ILE A 48 18.94 -16.52 -2.77
N LEU A 49 19.10 -15.64 -1.79
CA LEU A 49 18.03 -15.26 -0.90
C LEU A 49 17.66 -13.81 -1.19
N SER A 50 16.37 -13.53 -1.27
CA SER A 50 15.88 -12.17 -1.40
C SER A 50 14.81 -11.91 -0.35
N PHE A 51 14.85 -10.72 0.20
CA PHE A 51 13.77 -10.14 0.96
C PHE A 51 13.32 -8.88 0.25
N TYR A 52 12.00 -8.68 0.10
CA TYR A 52 11.49 -7.37 -0.27
C TYR A 52 10.33 -6.94 0.64
N HIS A 53 10.21 -5.63 0.80
CA HIS A 53 9.08 -4.97 1.42
C HIS A 53 8.56 -3.90 0.48
N ASP A 54 7.26 -3.97 0.19
CA ASP A 54 6.58 -3.11 -0.77
C ASP A 54 5.44 -2.38 -0.04
N ILE A 55 5.56 -1.06 0.11
CA ILE A 55 4.67 -0.22 0.89
C ILE A 55 3.86 0.65 -0.07
N PRO A 56 2.53 0.44 -0.16
CA PRO A 56 1.69 1.29 -1.00
C PRO A 56 1.46 2.65 -0.34
N PHE A 57 1.42 3.70 -1.14
CA PHE A 57 1.06 5.04 -0.70
C PHE A 57 0.16 5.75 -1.71
N GLU A 58 -0.62 6.74 -1.25
CA GLU A 58 -1.46 7.57 -2.11
C GLU A 58 -1.03 9.03 -2.07
N ASP A 59 -0.57 9.53 -0.94
CA ASP A 59 -0.21 10.93 -0.76
C ASP A 59 1.05 11.11 0.11
N GLY A 60 1.36 12.36 0.46
CA GLY A 60 2.50 12.67 1.33
C GLY A 60 2.44 11.99 2.71
N SER A 61 1.24 11.73 3.24
CA SER A 61 1.09 11.03 4.52
C SER A 61 1.51 9.56 4.43
N GLY A 62 1.34 8.95 3.25
CA GLY A 62 1.80 7.60 2.95
C GLY A 62 3.32 7.50 2.92
N THR A 63 4.01 8.52 2.37
CA THR A 63 5.48 8.56 2.35
C THR A 63 6.11 8.74 3.74
N ASP A 64 5.36 9.20 4.72
CA ASP A 64 5.76 9.26 6.14
C ASP A 64 5.65 7.90 6.87
N PHE A 65 5.35 6.82 6.17
CA PHE A 65 5.16 5.48 6.72
C PHE A 65 4.07 5.38 7.80
N ARG A 66 3.09 6.28 7.80
CA ARG A 66 1.99 6.28 8.80
C ARG A 66 1.14 5.03 8.73
N SER A 67 1.06 4.41 7.56
CA SER A 67 0.33 3.15 7.35
C SER A 67 1.12 1.92 7.78
N PHE A 68 2.40 2.05 8.20
CA PHE A 68 3.16 0.91 8.69
C PHE A 68 2.41 0.20 9.85
N PRO A 69 2.26 -1.12 9.85
CA PRO A 69 3.00 -2.12 9.05
C PRO A 69 2.31 -2.57 7.76
N ASP A 70 1.41 -1.79 7.16
CA ASP A 70 0.80 -2.16 5.89
C ASP A 70 1.86 -2.32 4.79
N GLY A 71 1.65 -3.32 3.94
CA GLY A 71 2.56 -3.62 2.84
C GLY A 71 2.60 -5.09 2.47
N THR A 72 3.48 -5.41 1.54
CA THR A 72 3.81 -6.78 1.15
C THR A 72 5.22 -7.10 1.62
N TYR A 73 5.37 -8.17 2.37
CA TYR A 73 6.65 -8.71 2.82
C TYR A 73 6.91 -10.01 2.09
N CYS A 74 8.04 -10.14 1.44
CA CYS A 74 8.38 -11.33 0.69
C CYS A 74 9.73 -11.89 1.08
N PHE A 75 9.79 -13.20 1.18
CA PHE A 75 11.02 -13.98 1.26
C PHE A 75 11.10 -14.90 0.06
N TYR A 76 12.20 -14.86 -0.64
CA TYR A 76 12.47 -15.70 -1.79
C TYR A 76 13.78 -16.44 -1.62
N TYR A 77 13.74 -17.72 -1.95
CA TYR A 77 14.88 -18.60 -2.13
C TYR A 77 14.93 -19.08 -3.58
N GLY A 78 16.08 -19.00 -4.22
CA GLY A 78 16.31 -19.52 -5.56
C GLY A 78 17.63 -20.29 -5.65
N SER A 79 17.55 -21.59 -5.97
CA SER A 79 18.72 -22.41 -6.25
C SER A 79 19.30 -22.08 -7.63
N LYS A 80 20.63 -22.01 -7.74
CA LYS A 80 21.31 -21.95 -9.04
C LYS A 80 21.33 -23.30 -9.76
N LYS A 81 21.14 -24.41 -9.04
CA LYS A 81 20.97 -25.75 -9.61
C LYS A 81 19.51 -25.97 -9.97
N LYS A 82 19.22 -26.33 -11.23
CA LYS A 82 17.85 -26.39 -11.76
C LYS A 82 17.27 -27.80 -11.82
N ASP A 83 18.06 -28.81 -11.50
CA ASP A 83 17.71 -30.23 -11.50
C ASP A 83 17.22 -30.75 -10.14
N GLN A 84 17.02 -29.83 -9.19
CA GLN A 84 16.62 -30.18 -7.82
C GLN A 84 15.09 -30.25 -7.67
N TRP A 85 14.65 -31.06 -6.71
CA TRP A 85 13.24 -31.11 -6.30
C TRP A 85 12.68 -29.74 -5.99
N ILE A 86 13.41 -28.90 -5.28
CA ILE A 86 13.04 -27.53 -4.98
C ILE A 86 14.12 -26.61 -5.56
N THR A 87 13.74 -25.82 -6.54
CA THR A 87 14.62 -24.82 -7.15
C THR A 87 14.29 -23.41 -6.70
N ASP A 88 13.04 -23.16 -6.40
CA ASP A 88 12.60 -21.84 -5.95
C ASP A 88 11.47 -21.99 -4.92
N VAL A 89 11.50 -21.14 -3.91
CA VAL A 89 10.43 -20.96 -2.92
C VAL A 89 10.19 -19.47 -2.75
N ILE A 90 8.94 -19.07 -2.72
CA ILE A 90 8.52 -17.71 -2.38
C ILE A 90 7.47 -17.77 -1.29
N TYR A 91 7.59 -16.89 -0.31
CA TYR A 91 6.55 -16.63 0.68
C TYR A 91 6.27 -15.14 0.72
N GLU A 92 4.99 -14.77 0.54
CA GLU A 92 4.54 -13.40 0.63
C GLU A 92 3.50 -13.26 1.75
N PHE A 93 3.73 -12.31 2.62
CA PHE A 93 2.77 -11.85 3.62
C PHE A 93 2.25 -10.48 3.20
N TYR A 94 0.97 -10.42 2.88
CA TYR A 94 0.27 -9.21 2.48
C TYR A 94 -0.60 -8.70 3.64
N TYR A 95 -0.37 -7.48 4.06
CA TYR A 95 -1.06 -6.88 5.17
C TYR A 95 -1.47 -5.44 4.83
N THR A 96 -2.77 -5.17 4.82
CA THR A 96 -3.35 -3.83 4.57
C THR A 96 -4.47 -3.52 5.57
N LYS A 97 -4.45 -4.17 6.71
CA LYS A 97 -5.52 -4.06 7.70
C LYS A 97 -5.39 -2.82 8.57
N TYR A 98 -4.20 -2.29 8.76
CA TYR A 98 -3.93 -1.23 9.72
C TYR A 98 -4.46 0.12 9.24
N GLN A 99 -4.05 0.60 8.08
CA GLN A 99 -4.46 1.86 7.45
C GLN A 99 -4.49 3.02 8.45
N SER A 100 -3.34 3.31 9.06
CA SER A 100 -3.12 4.30 10.12
C SER A 100 -3.96 4.06 11.40
N GLY A 101 -4.44 2.84 11.59
CA GLY A 101 -5.16 2.42 12.79
C GLY A 101 -6.61 2.91 12.89
N SER A 102 -7.18 2.78 14.07
CA SER A 102 -8.52 3.27 14.36
C SER A 102 -8.56 4.80 14.40
N ARG A 103 -9.73 5.39 14.15
CA ARG A 103 -9.91 6.84 14.23
C ARG A 103 -9.52 7.38 15.63
N HIS A 104 -8.73 8.43 15.64
CA HIS A 104 -8.19 9.00 16.87
C HIS A 104 -8.26 10.53 16.94
N ASP A 105 -9.16 11.19 16.23
CA ASP A 105 -9.40 12.64 16.33
C ASP A 105 -9.55 13.04 17.81
N ARG A 106 -8.50 13.49 18.42
CA ARG A 106 -8.39 13.82 19.85
C ARG A 106 -7.56 15.07 20.10
N PRO A 107 -7.66 15.70 21.27
CA PRO A 107 -6.72 16.73 21.65
C PRO A 107 -5.27 16.22 21.62
N ALA A 108 -4.33 17.07 21.18
CA ALA A 108 -2.92 16.78 21.25
C ALA A 108 -2.40 16.92 22.70
N THR A 109 -1.44 16.09 23.10
CA THR A 109 -0.67 16.30 24.33
C THR A 109 0.29 17.49 24.16
N PRO A 110 0.81 18.06 25.25
CA PRO A 110 1.81 19.13 25.16
C PRO A 110 3.03 18.72 24.32
N GLU A 111 3.55 17.51 24.50
CA GLU A 111 4.71 17.01 23.76
C GLU A 111 4.40 16.81 22.25
N GLU A 112 3.18 16.44 21.91
CA GLU A 112 2.74 16.33 20.54
C GLU A 112 2.55 17.70 19.90
N MET A 113 2.09 18.70 20.63
CA MET A 113 1.96 20.07 20.13
C MET A 113 3.33 20.70 19.83
N GLU A 114 4.35 20.43 20.62
CA GLU A 114 5.71 20.92 20.38
C GLU A 114 6.32 20.32 19.09
N LYS A 115 5.90 19.12 18.69
CA LYS A 115 6.38 18.44 17.50
C LYS A 115 5.61 18.80 16.22
N GLN A 116 4.49 19.52 16.35
CA GLN A 116 3.71 19.91 15.18
C GLN A 116 4.43 21.01 14.39
N ASP A 117 4.44 20.89 13.06
CA ASP A 117 4.91 21.95 12.19
C ASP A 117 3.95 23.17 12.26
N PRO A 118 4.44 24.35 12.70
CA PRO A 118 3.63 25.56 12.75
C PRO A 118 3.01 25.97 11.41
N ASN A 119 3.59 25.53 10.28
CA ASN A 119 3.10 25.81 8.95
C ASN A 119 2.11 24.75 8.43
N SER A 120 1.86 23.72 9.19
CA SER A 120 0.88 22.68 8.83
C SER A 120 -0.53 23.28 8.89
N HIS A 121 -1.36 22.93 7.90
CA HIS A 121 -2.79 23.27 7.88
C HIS A 121 -3.53 22.77 9.13
N PHE A 122 -3.05 21.69 9.72
CA PHE A 122 -3.60 21.07 10.93
C PHE A 122 -2.88 21.51 12.21
N TYR A 123 -2.00 22.53 12.12
CA TYR A 123 -1.35 23.07 13.31
C TYR A 123 -2.39 23.54 14.33
N GLY A 124 -2.33 22.97 15.50
CA GLY A 124 -3.28 23.28 16.55
C GLY A 124 -3.28 22.23 17.66
N ARG A 125 -4.30 22.30 18.50
CA ARG A 125 -4.42 21.46 19.70
C ARG A 125 -5.07 20.09 19.45
N LYS A 126 -5.06 19.60 18.19
CA LYS A 126 -5.71 18.34 17.83
C LYS A 126 -4.74 17.42 17.13
N ILE A 127 -4.86 16.15 17.40
CA ILE A 127 -4.32 15.06 16.58
C ILE A 127 -5.48 14.49 15.76
N LEU A 128 -5.32 14.56 14.45
CA LEU A 128 -6.27 13.99 13.50
C LEU A 128 -5.70 12.73 12.90
N GLY A 129 -6.54 11.80 12.51
CA GLY A 129 -6.12 10.67 11.70
C GLY A 129 -6.71 9.32 12.12
N GLY A 130 -6.18 8.29 11.51
CA GLY A 130 -6.68 6.94 11.60
C GLY A 130 -7.80 6.63 10.60
N CYS A 131 -8.05 5.35 10.38
CA CYS A 131 -9.01 4.87 9.39
C CYS A 131 -8.71 5.37 7.97
N ASP A 132 -7.43 5.52 7.62
CA ASP A 132 -7.02 5.98 6.30
C ASP A 132 -7.42 4.97 5.24
N ASN A 133 -8.35 5.36 4.39
CA ASN A 133 -8.82 4.53 3.29
C ASN A 133 -8.04 4.87 2.01
N TYR A 134 -6.70 4.81 2.09
CA TYR A 134 -5.79 5.30 1.05
C TYR A 134 -5.87 4.53 -0.29
N PHE A 135 -6.58 3.42 -0.34
CA PHE A 135 -6.90 2.73 -1.59
C PHE A 135 -8.11 3.30 -2.32
N ASN A 136 -8.89 4.15 -1.65
CA ASN A 136 -10.01 4.89 -2.22
C ASN A 136 -9.77 6.38 -2.01
N ASN A 137 -10.12 7.18 -3.01
CA ASN A 137 -9.98 8.63 -2.94
C ASN A 137 -11.35 9.31 -3.06
N GLY A 138 -11.53 10.41 -2.35
CA GLY A 138 -12.78 11.17 -2.36
C GLY A 138 -12.96 12.03 -3.59
N GLU A 139 -11.88 12.58 -4.12
CA GLU A 139 -11.84 13.45 -5.30
C GLU A 139 -11.58 12.63 -6.57
N TYR A 140 -10.53 11.83 -6.59
CA TYR A 140 -10.18 10.92 -7.68
C TYR A 140 -10.84 9.57 -7.46
N ARG A 141 -12.15 9.53 -7.71
CA ARG A 141 -13.07 8.47 -7.25
C ARG A 141 -12.73 7.07 -7.68
N SER A 142 -11.91 6.89 -8.73
CA SER A 142 -11.40 5.58 -9.12
C SER A 142 -10.41 4.99 -8.11
N GLY A 143 -9.72 5.83 -7.31
CA GLY A 143 -8.72 5.37 -6.35
C GLY A 143 -7.73 4.41 -7.01
N TRP A 144 -7.46 3.28 -6.37
CA TRP A 144 -6.58 2.22 -6.88
C TRP A 144 -7.31 1.25 -7.82
N THR A 145 -8.22 1.75 -8.66
CA THR A 145 -8.90 0.93 -9.68
C THR A 145 -8.68 1.47 -11.08
N LEU A 146 -8.60 0.56 -12.05
CA LEU A 146 -8.54 0.84 -13.48
C LEU A 146 -9.44 -0.16 -14.22
N TYR A 147 -10.35 0.34 -15.05
CA TYR A 147 -11.32 -0.51 -15.76
C TYR A 147 -12.00 -1.53 -14.82
N GLU A 148 -12.51 -1.05 -13.69
CA GLU A 148 -13.21 -1.84 -12.67
C GLU A 148 -12.36 -2.93 -11.99
N ARG A 149 -11.04 -2.90 -12.16
CA ARG A 149 -10.10 -3.83 -11.56
C ARG A 149 -9.19 -3.11 -10.57
N VAL A 150 -8.83 -3.79 -9.50
CA VAL A 150 -7.86 -3.27 -8.53
C VAL A 150 -6.46 -3.27 -9.13
N ILE A 151 -5.74 -2.18 -8.94
CA ILE A 151 -4.34 -2.06 -9.37
C ILE A 151 -3.46 -2.71 -8.30
N GLY A 152 -2.66 -3.68 -8.72
CA GLY A 152 -1.53 -4.19 -7.95
C GLY A 152 -1.84 -5.13 -6.79
N SER A 153 -3.11 -5.48 -6.51
CA SER A 153 -3.43 -6.47 -5.47
C SER A 153 -4.56 -7.41 -5.90
N PRO A 154 -4.30 -8.72 -6.00
CA PRO A 154 -5.34 -9.71 -6.30
C PRO A 154 -6.25 -10.01 -5.11
N PHE A 155 -5.89 -9.57 -3.90
CA PHE A 155 -6.62 -9.87 -2.67
C PHE A 155 -7.68 -8.84 -2.31
N MET A 156 -7.62 -7.67 -2.93
CA MET A 156 -8.64 -6.63 -2.75
C MET A 156 -9.84 -6.87 -3.66
N THR A 157 -11.01 -6.45 -3.22
CA THR A 157 -12.26 -6.64 -3.97
C THR A 157 -12.80 -5.29 -4.42
N PRO A 158 -12.94 -5.07 -5.75
CA PRO A 158 -13.66 -3.93 -6.26
C PRO A 158 -15.17 -4.15 -6.16
N GLY A 159 -15.94 -3.08 -6.10
CA GLY A 159 -17.40 -3.12 -6.11
C GLY A 159 -17.99 -1.76 -6.41
N LEU A 160 -19.28 -1.74 -6.74
CA LEU A 160 -20.01 -0.50 -6.99
C LEU A 160 -20.48 0.12 -5.66
N SER A 161 -20.16 1.39 -5.47
CA SER A 161 -20.66 2.20 -4.36
C SER A 161 -21.08 3.57 -4.91
N GLY A 162 -22.39 3.86 -4.81
CA GLY A 162 -22.93 5.11 -5.40
C GLY A 162 -22.74 5.23 -6.91
N GLY A 163 -22.80 4.13 -7.67
CA GLY A 163 -22.62 4.11 -9.12
C GLY A 163 -21.16 4.25 -9.61
N ILE A 164 -20.20 4.19 -8.70
CA ILE A 164 -18.77 4.32 -9.00
C ILE A 164 -18.06 3.07 -8.51
N THR A 165 -17.10 2.57 -9.30
CA THR A 165 -16.23 1.48 -8.85
C THR A 165 -15.28 1.97 -7.77
N ARG A 166 -15.30 1.29 -6.64
CA ARG A 166 -14.41 1.51 -5.49
C ARG A 166 -13.90 0.19 -4.98
N ILE A 167 -12.87 0.22 -4.16
CA ILE A 167 -12.43 -0.96 -3.43
C ILE A 167 -13.28 -1.08 -2.17
N ILE A 168 -14.13 -2.09 -2.13
CA ILE A 168 -15.05 -2.36 -1.01
C ILE A 168 -14.44 -3.30 0.05
N ASN A 169 -13.31 -3.91 -0.27
CA ASN A 169 -12.52 -4.71 0.65
C ASN A 169 -11.03 -4.41 0.40
N ASN A 170 -10.47 -3.53 1.20
CA ASN A 170 -9.06 -3.15 1.15
C ASN A 170 -8.29 -3.45 2.44
N ARG A 171 -8.98 -3.88 3.49
CA ARG A 171 -8.35 -4.35 4.73
C ARG A 171 -8.23 -5.86 4.69
N VAL A 172 -7.04 -6.33 4.31
CA VAL A 172 -6.78 -7.74 4.03
C VAL A 172 -5.54 -8.20 4.78
N ILE A 173 -5.55 -9.46 5.22
CA ILE A 173 -4.37 -10.21 5.63
C ILE A 173 -4.30 -11.42 4.73
N ALA A 174 -3.22 -11.58 3.97
CA ALA A 174 -3.05 -12.74 3.11
C ALA A 174 -1.65 -13.34 3.23
N HIS A 175 -1.61 -14.65 3.01
CA HIS A 175 -0.40 -15.44 2.95
C HIS A 175 -0.38 -16.14 1.61
N HIS A 176 0.72 -16.03 0.90
CA HIS A 176 0.95 -16.71 -0.36
C HIS A 176 2.25 -17.47 -0.30
N ILE A 177 2.24 -18.74 -0.67
CA ILE A 177 3.43 -19.55 -0.82
C ILE A 177 3.46 -20.13 -2.23
N GLY A 178 4.60 -20.00 -2.88
CA GLY A 178 4.89 -20.58 -4.18
C GLY A 178 6.14 -21.45 -4.11
N MET A 179 6.13 -22.58 -4.79
CA MET A 179 7.26 -23.46 -4.90
C MET A 179 7.33 -24.02 -6.31
N LYS A 180 8.53 -24.16 -6.84
CA LYS A 180 8.77 -24.89 -8.09
C LYS A 180 10.04 -25.71 -7.99
N GLY A 181 10.14 -26.69 -8.87
CA GLY A 181 11.30 -27.56 -8.94
C GLY A 181 11.19 -28.58 -10.06
N MET A 182 12.04 -29.57 -10.00
CA MET A 182 12.13 -30.66 -10.97
C MET A 182 11.94 -32.00 -10.26
N ALA A 183 10.77 -32.60 -10.40
CA ALA A 183 10.50 -33.92 -9.87
C ALA A 183 11.22 -34.95 -10.73
N TRP A 184 11.85 -35.94 -10.07
CA TRP A 184 12.62 -36.99 -10.72
C TRP A 184 13.61 -36.53 -11.79
N GLN A 185 14.12 -35.28 -11.63
CA GLN A 185 15.06 -34.62 -12.55
C GLN A 185 14.53 -34.40 -13.99
N THR A 186 13.29 -34.73 -14.26
CA THR A 186 12.71 -34.69 -15.62
C THR A 186 11.40 -33.92 -15.71
N THR A 187 10.63 -33.88 -14.63
CA THR A 187 9.28 -33.32 -14.64
C THR A 187 9.24 -32.00 -13.89
N PRO A 188 9.14 -30.87 -14.57
CA PRO A 188 9.00 -29.56 -13.92
C PRO A 188 7.63 -29.45 -13.24
N TYR A 189 7.59 -28.87 -12.04
CA TYR A 189 6.35 -28.57 -11.35
C TYR A 189 6.36 -27.17 -10.75
N LYS A 190 5.17 -26.63 -10.55
CA LYS A 190 4.91 -25.38 -9.81
C LYS A 190 3.68 -25.57 -8.94
N LEU A 191 3.83 -25.27 -7.65
CA LEU A 191 2.75 -25.25 -6.68
C LEU A 191 2.57 -23.83 -6.16
N MET A 192 1.32 -23.38 -6.04
CA MET A 192 0.98 -22.09 -5.46
C MET A 192 -0.22 -22.26 -4.54
N LEU A 193 -0.14 -21.71 -3.33
CA LEU A 193 -1.19 -21.74 -2.33
C LEU A 193 -1.34 -20.34 -1.74
N SER A 194 -2.59 -19.88 -1.63
CA SER A 194 -2.91 -18.60 -1.01
C SER A 194 -4.03 -18.78 0.01
N TYR A 195 -3.91 -18.05 1.11
CA TYR A 195 -4.94 -17.91 2.13
C TYR A 195 -5.13 -16.43 2.41
N SER A 196 -6.39 -15.96 2.45
CA SER A 196 -6.69 -14.56 2.79
C SER A 196 -7.82 -14.45 3.80
N ARG A 197 -7.72 -13.43 4.65
CA ARG A 197 -8.80 -12.94 5.51
C ARG A 197 -9.17 -11.53 5.10
N ASN A 198 -10.47 -11.32 4.91
CA ASN A 198 -11.02 -10.09 4.39
C ASN A 198 -11.80 -9.37 5.51
N TYR A 199 -11.54 -8.08 5.69
CA TYR A 199 -12.11 -7.27 6.77
C TYR A 199 -12.98 -6.12 6.25
N GLY A 200 -13.17 -6.02 4.91
CA GLY A 200 -13.90 -4.92 4.28
C GLY A 200 -13.12 -3.60 4.32
N ILE A 201 -13.81 -2.52 4.57
CA ILE A 201 -13.24 -1.19 4.81
C ILE A 201 -13.58 -0.73 6.23
N TYR A 202 -12.90 0.30 6.73
CA TYR A 202 -13.33 0.95 7.97
C TYR A 202 -14.76 1.48 7.81
N GLY A 203 -15.61 1.26 8.80
CA GLY A 203 -17.03 1.66 8.78
C GLY A 203 -17.97 0.70 8.03
N SER A 204 -17.46 -0.23 7.22
CA SER A 204 -18.24 -1.28 6.55
C SER A 204 -17.48 -2.61 6.53
N PRO A 205 -17.38 -3.29 7.68
CA PRO A 205 -16.65 -4.55 7.75
C PRO A 205 -17.38 -5.66 6.98
N MET A 206 -16.61 -6.54 6.34
CA MET A 206 -17.14 -7.79 5.80
C MET A 206 -17.50 -8.73 6.97
N LYS A 207 -18.66 -9.34 6.86
CA LYS A 207 -19.17 -10.35 7.81
C LYS A 207 -18.61 -11.73 7.54
#